data_d86c77318e15edf46c2d789d15f868f8
#
_entry.id   d86c77318e15edf46c2d789d15f868f8
#
_cell.length_a   1.000
_cell.length_b   1.000
_cell.length_c   1.000
_cell.angle_alpha   90.00
_cell.angle_beta   90.00
_cell.angle_gamma   90.00
#
_symmetry.space_group_name_H-M   'P 1'
#
loop_
_entity.id
_entity.type
_entity.pdbx_description
1 polymer ?
#
loop_
_entity_poly.entity_id
_entity_poly.type
_entity_poly.pdbx_seq_one_letter_code
_entity_poly.pdbx_strand_id
1 'polypeptide(L)'
;MYWRRIRQTAVLALVVGAVGAGPAQALTLVPPKPDVLFGVSDQGTTQQFNEFTELLAKHPALLETFHPWGNSLNQAYERWRETGTRPVLAISTMDDQNLSELITPEQIALGAGDDYLLQLNDFFAKRGLPAYVRPLGEPNRCLNAWSAINCDGTQKGGEHTAYWYKEAFRRIAAIVRGGQTLEGLNATLAEIGLPPLNRTKGPNPTELEAAPVSIVWSPLPGGSPRVKGNFPGNFWPGARWVDWAGTDFYSEYPVWKDLKRFYVGKQWKGKPLAITEWAVSGKDEPRFVKQLVAWTVKHPRVRMFVYYAGFGPGTNTYDLRLYPRTTNTLRLKLRRETFLQYAEYNAGLFPPLPPPPPKTAKAK
;
A
#
# COMPACT_ATOMS: atom_id res chain seq x y z
N MET A 1 68.42 -50.81 6.67
CA MET A 1 67.78 -49.91 5.70
C MET A 1 66.45 -49.50 6.25
N TYR A 2 66.37 -48.29 6.87
CA TYR A 2 65.11 -47.68 7.45
C TYR A 2 64.58 -46.66 6.51
N TRP A 3 63.34 -46.82 6.00
CA TRP A 3 62.63 -45.86 5.22
C TRP A 3 61.74 -44.99 6.17
N ARG A 4 62.07 -43.72 6.34
CA ARG A 4 61.21 -42.69 7.04
C ARG A 4 60.12 -42.25 6.09
N ARG A 5 58.87 -42.45 6.47
CA ARG A 5 57.70 -41.87 5.81
C ARG A 5 57.51 -40.45 6.35
N ILE A 6 57.62 -39.46 5.48
CA ILE A 6 57.26 -38.07 5.74
C ILE A 6 55.75 -37.96 5.60
N ARG A 7 55.04 -37.61 6.69
CA ARG A 7 53.61 -37.26 6.64
C ARG A 7 53.51 -35.80 6.23
N GLN A 8 52.94 -35.51 5.07
CA GLN A 8 52.52 -34.18 4.67
C GLN A 8 51.18 -33.85 5.36
N THR A 9 51.21 -32.86 6.22
CA THR A 9 50.00 -32.28 6.84
C THR A 9 49.42 -31.26 5.87
N ALA A 10 48.28 -31.56 5.25
CA ALA A 10 47.53 -30.61 4.43
C ALA A 10 46.82 -29.64 5.37
N VAL A 11 47.20 -28.39 5.29
CA VAL A 11 46.47 -27.28 5.95
C VAL A 11 45.29 -26.94 5.06
N LEU A 12 44.10 -27.29 5.53
CA LEU A 12 42.84 -26.87 4.88
C LEU A 12 42.56 -25.42 5.27
N ALA A 13 42.79 -24.49 4.36
CA ALA A 13 42.38 -23.11 4.54
C ALA A 13 40.84 -23.03 4.39
N LEU A 14 40.15 -22.78 5.50
CA LEU A 14 38.73 -22.48 5.51
C LEU A 14 38.56 -21.09 4.91
N VAL A 15 38.11 -21.00 3.66
CA VAL A 15 37.62 -19.74 3.07
C VAL A 15 36.23 -19.52 3.66
N VAL A 16 36.13 -18.68 4.69
CA VAL A 16 34.85 -18.13 5.16
C VAL A 16 34.38 -17.16 4.09
N GLY A 17 33.58 -17.65 3.16
CA GLY A 17 32.84 -16.78 2.23
C GLY A 17 31.89 -15.92 3.02
N ALA A 18 32.09 -14.60 2.99
CA ALA A 18 31.09 -13.63 3.45
C ALA A 18 29.82 -13.88 2.63
N VAL A 19 28.82 -14.50 3.25
CA VAL A 19 27.47 -14.56 2.70
C VAL A 19 26.94 -13.15 2.79
N GLY A 20 27.07 -12.41 1.69
CA GLY A 20 26.43 -11.10 1.56
C GLY A 20 24.94 -11.28 1.87
N ALA A 21 24.44 -10.60 2.89
CA ALA A 21 23.03 -10.56 3.17
C ALA A 21 22.31 -10.06 1.91
N GLY A 22 21.62 -10.94 1.23
CA GLY A 22 20.76 -10.56 0.10
C GLY A 22 19.69 -9.58 0.60
N PRO A 23 19.12 -8.77 -0.29
CA PRO A 23 18.08 -7.81 0.11
C PRO A 23 16.99 -8.54 0.89
N ALA A 24 16.58 -7.95 2.02
CA ALA A 24 15.55 -8.53 2.88
C ALA A 24 14.32 -8.93 2.04
N GLN A 25 13.90 -10.19 2.19
CA GLN A 25 12.78 -10.71 1.42
C GLN A 25 11.54 -9.90 1.78
N ALA A 26 10.92 -9.28 0.77
CA ALA A 26 9.75 -8.44 0.96
C ALA A 26 8.64 -9.21 1.69
N LEU A 27 8.18 -8.65 2.81
CA LEU A 27 7.09 -9.23 3.59
C LEU A 27 5.77 -8.95 2.88
N THR A 28 5.08 -9.98 2.39
CA THR A 28 3.88 -9.77 1.56
C THR A 28 2.60 -9.55 2.38
N LEU A 29 2.59 -9.88 3.67
CA LEU A 29 1.45 -9.70 4.58
C LEU A 29 0.10 -10.19 3.99
N VAL A 30 0.12 -11.27 3.23
CA VAL A 30 -1.06 -11.81 2.54
C VAL A 30 -1.81 -12.76 3.48
N PRO A 31 -3.11 -12.53 3.74
CA PRO A 31 -3.89 -13.46 4.55
C PRO A 31 -4.02 -14.83 3.86
N PRO A 32 -4.26 -15.95 4.56
CA PRO A 32 -4.47 -17.26 3.94
C PRO A 32 -5.72 -17.25 3.04
N LYS A 33 -5.76 -18.10 2.00
CA LYS A 33 -6.95 -18.27 1.17
C LYS A 33 -8.05 -18.99 1.97
N PRO A 34 -9.32 -18.64 1.83
CA PRO A 34 -9.90 -17.66 0.89
C PRO A 34 -10.03 -16.24 1.45
N ASP A 35 -9.40 -15.90 2.57
CA ASP A 35 -9.65 -14.70 3.35
C ASP A 35 -9.26 -13.40 2.64
N VAL A 36 -10.00 -12.35 2.89
CA VAL A 36 -9.84 -11.00 2.35
C VAL A 36 -9.81 -10.01 3.51
N LEU A 37 -8.77 -9.20 3.61
CA LEU A 37 -8.70 -8.13 4.59
C LEU A 37 -9.75 -7.07 4.23
N PHE A 38 -10.74 -6.89 5.10
CA PHE A 38 -11.69 -5.80 4.96
C PHE A 38 -11.13 -4.54 5.59
N GLY A 39 -11.20 -3.41 4.90
CA GLY A 39 -10.67 -2.14 5.36
C GLY A 39 -11.61 -0.98 5.10
N VAL A 40 -11.26 0.15 5.69
CA VAL A 40 -11.87 1.46 5.44
C VAL A 40 -10.79 2.52 5.37
N SER A 41 -10.99 3.53 4.52
CA SER A 41 -10.35 4.81 4.66
C SER A 41 -11.34 5.74 5.36
N ASP A 42 -10.89 6.49 6.36
CA ASP A 42 -11.73 7.42 7.09
C ASP A 42 -11.22 8.87 6.98
N GLN A 43 -11.96 9.76 7.65
CA GLN A 43 -11.70 11.20 7.66
C GLN A 43 -10.65 11.64 8.68
N GLY A 44 -10.06 10.72 9.39
CA GLY A 44 -9.02 11.04 10.31
C GLY A 44 -9.40 11.01 11.78
N THR A 45 -10.59 10.58 12.18
CA THR A 45 -10.99 10.46 13.58
C THR A 45 -11.35 9.02 13.97
N THR A 46 -11.01 8.63 15.20
CA THR A 46 -11.43 7.36 15.80
C THR A 46 -12.95 7.25 15.90
N GLN A 47 -13.64 8.36 16.14
CA GLN A 47 -15.09 8.39 16.19
C GLN A 47 -15.71 7.96 14.84
N GLN A 48 -15.24 8.51 13.74
CA GLN A 48 -15.74 8.15 12.39
C GLN A 48 -15.51 6.68 12.07
N PHE A 49 -14.37 6.13 12.46
CA PHE A 49 -14.10 4.70 12.35
C PHE A 49 -15.10 3.86 13.15
N ASN A 50 -15.41 4.26 14.38
CA ASN A 50 -16.38 3.57 15.23
C ASN A 50 -17.79 3.64 14.64
N GLU A 51 -18.23 4.81 14.18
CA GLU A 51 -19.52 5.00 13.50
C GLU A 51 -19.64 4.08 12.25
N PHE A 52 -18.59 3.98 11.44
CA PHE A 52 -18.56 3.07 10.29
C PHE A 52 -18.63 1.60 10.72
N THR A 53 -17.91 1.24 11.76
CA THR A 53 -17.92 -0.12 12.34
C THR A 53 -19.32 -0.51 12.83
N GLU A 54 -19.99 0.37 13.56
CA GLU A 54 -21.36 0.17 14.06
C GLU A 54 -22.37 0.06 12.90
N LEU A 55 -22.25 0.98 11.94
CA LEU A 55 -23.13 1.02 10.76
C LEU A 55 -23.10 -0.30 9.99
N LEU A 56 -21.93 -0.91 9.83
CA LEU A 56 -21.77 -2.17 9.12
C LEU A 56 -21.86 -3.42 10.02
N ALA A 57 -21.84 -3.25 11.34
CA ALA A 57 -21.70 -4.34 12.31
C ALA A 57 -20.50 -5.26 11.95
N LYS A 58 -19.41 -4.66 11.49
CA LYS A 58 -18.20 -5.32 11.04
C LYS A 58 -17.00 -4.43 11.29
N HIS A 59 -16.08 -4.85 12.14
CA HIS A 59 -14.83 -4.14 12.38
C HIS A 59 -13.91 -4.25 11.14
N PRO A 60 -13.38 -3.16 10.60
CA PRO A 60 -12.36 -3.22 9.55
C PRO A 60 -11.02 -3.73 10.09
N ALA A 61 -10.38 -4.65 9.39
CA ALA A 61 -9.03 -5.13 9.72
C ALA A 61 -7.94 -4.10 9.37
N LEU A 62 -8.26 -3.20 8.45
CA LEU A 62 -7.34 -2.20 7.91
C LEU A 62 -7.94 -0.81 8.04
N LEU A 63 -7.07 0.17 8.34
CA LEU A 63 -7.41 1.58 8.26
C LEU A 63 -6.45 2.27 7.29
N GLU A 64 -6.97 2.73 6.17
CA GLU A 64 -6.21 3.51 5.21
C GLU A 64 -6.18 4.97 5.63
N THR A 65 -4.99 5.54 5.60
CA THR A 65 -4.74 6.94 5.94
C THR A 65 -4.03 7.60 4.78
N PHE A 66 -4.65 8.65 4.24
CA PHE A 66 -4.02 9.52 3.24
C PHE A 66 -3.07 10.48 3.95
N HIS A 67 -1.84 10.50 3.48
CA HIS A 67 -0.77 11.18 4.18
C HIS A 67 0.01 12.10 3.24
N PRO A 68 0.02 13.42 3.53
CA PRO A 68 0.81 14.38 2.79
C PRO A 68 2.30 14.11 2.90
N TRP A 69 3.06 14.53 1.90
CA TRP A 69 4.51 14.36 1.92
C TRP A 69 5.17 15.09 3.08
N GLY A 70 6.07 14.41 3.77
CA GLY A 70 6.89 15.02 4.82
C GLY A 70 6.24 15.14 6.19
N ASN A 71 4.96 14.86 6.33
CA ASN A 71 4.26 14.95 7.61
C ASN A 71 4.63 13.83 8.58
N SER A 72 4.46 14.09 9.88
CA SER A 72 4.67 13.12 10.95
C SER A 72 3.52 12.10 11.01
N LEU A 73 3.86 10.82 11.16
CA LEU A 73 2.88 9.74 11.33
C LEU A 73 2.30 9.59 12.74
N ASN A 74 2.67 10.45 13.69
CA ASN A 74 2.30 10.24 15.11
C ASN A 74 0.77 10.18 15.31
N GLN A 75 0.00 11.10 14.73
CA GLN A 75 -1.46 11.11 14.85
C GLN A 75 -2.09 9.89 14.17
N ALA A 76 -1.60 9.53 12.98
CA ALA A 76 -2.07 8.34 12.28
C ALA A 76 -1.77 7.06 13.09
N TYR A 77 -0.60 6.99 13.71
CA TYR A 77 -0.21 5.86 14.55
C TYR A 77 -1.12 5.66 15.75
N GLU A 78 -1.40 6.74 16.51
CA GLU A 78 -2.32 6.65 17.65
C GLU A 78 -3.70 6.15 17.20
N ARG A 79 -4.21 6.64 16.08
CA ARG A 79 -5.49 6.21 15.53
C ARG A 79 -5.48 4.74 15.10
N TRP A 80 -4.43 4.25 14.42
CA TRP A 80 -4.30 2.82 14.10
C TRP A 80 -4.25 1.95 15.35
N ARG A 81 -3.56 2.44 16.38
CA ARG A 81 -3.45 1.77 17.67
C ARG A 81 -4.79 1.73 18.40
N GLU A 82 -5.51 2.85 18.46
CA GLU A 82 -6.82 2.96 19.12
C GLU A 82 -7.90 2.10 18.44
N THR A 83 -7.87 2.04 17.12
CA THR A 83 -8.81 1.24 16.33
C THR A 83 -8.40 -0.23 16.23
N GLY A 84 -7.19 -0.60 16.63
CA GLY A 84 -6.67 -1.97 16.53
C GLY A 84 -6.55 -2.46 15.08
N THR A 85 -6.28 -1.54 14.13
CA THR A 85 -6.21 -1.85 12.70
C THR A 85 -4.77 -1.91 12.21
N ARG A 86 -4.53 -2.72 11.15
CA ARG A 86 -3.26 -2.65 10.43
C ARG A 86 -3.25 -1.44 9.50
N PRO A 87 -2.16 -0.64 9.50
CA PRO A 87 -2.05 0.53 8.64
C PRO A 87 -2.07 0.21 7.14
N VAL A 88 -2.80 1.01 6.37
CA VAL A 88 -2.57 1.24 4.95
C VAL A 88 -2.20 2.71 4.80
N LEU A 89 -0.94 2.99 4.51
CA LEU A 89 -0.44 4.36 4.38
C LEU A 89 -0.41 4.76 2.91
N ALA A 90 -1.35 5.60 2.50
CA ALA A 90 -1.39 6.18 1.16
C ALA A 90 -0.62 7.51 1.16
N ILE A 91 0.52 7.55 0.47
CA ILE A 91 1.41 8.73 0.45
C ILE A 91 1.13 9.54 -0.82
N SER A 92 0.84 10.83 -0.66
CA SER A 92 0.72 11.80 -1.74
C SER A 92 1.94 12.73 -1.82
N THR A 93 2.11 13.42 -2.95
CA THR A 93 3.12 14.48 -3.11
C THR A 93 2.62 15.85 -2.67
N MET A 94 1.36 15.94 -2.26
CA MET A 94 0.67 17.18 -1.93
C MET A 94 0.86 17.59 -0.46
N ASP A 95 0.60 18.86 -0.19
CA ASP A 95 0.43 19.38 1.18
C ASP A 95 -0.86 18.87 1.86
N ASP A 96 -1.04 19.21 3.13
CA ASP A 96 -2.20 18.78 3.94
C ASP A 96 -3.53 19.31 3.40
N GLN A 97 -3.51 20.39 2.64
CA GLN A 97 -4.70 21.03 2.08
C GLN A 97 -4.99 20.56 0.65
N ASN A 98 -4.10 19.75 0.06
CA ASN A 98 -4.13 19.34 -1.35
C ASN A 98 -4.12 20.50 -2.34
N LEU A 99 -3.46 21.61 -1.98
CA LEU A 99 -3.37 22.81 -2.81
C LEU A 99 -2.06 22.91 -3.57
N SER A 100 -0.96 22.40 -2.99
CA SER A 100 0.38 22.51 -3.55
C SER A 100 1.09 21.18 -3.60
N GLU A 101 1.76 20.89 -4.71
CA GLU A 101 2.67 19.76 -4.79
C GLU A 101 4.00 20.14 -4.13
N LEU A 102 4.38 19.41 -3.09
CA LEU A 102 5.58 19.64 -2.30
C LEU A 102 6.83 19.04 -2.92
N ILE A 103 6.65 17.99 -3.71
CA ILE A 103 7.75 17.24 -4.33
C ILE A 103 7.23 16.50 -5.57
N THR A 104 7.99 16.57 -6.66
CA THR A 104 7.61 15.91 -7.91
C THR A 104 8.15 14.47 -7.99
N PRO A 105 7.61 13.63 -8.88
CA PRO A 105 8.17 12.29 -9.11
C PRO A 105 9.65 12.30 -9.49
N GLU A 106 10.12 13.23 -10.31
CA GLU A 106 11.54 13.38 -10.64
C GLU A 106 12.38 13.70 -9.41
N GLN A 107 11.95 14.68 -8.61
CA GLN A 107 12.65 15.07 -7.39
C GLN A 107 12.77 13.92 -6.39
N ILE A 108 11.70 13.11 -6.23
CA ILE A 108 11.74 11.89 -5.42
C ILE A 108 12.77 10.90 -5.99
N ALA A 109 12.71 10.64 -7.29
CA ALA A 109 13.63 9.72 -7.96
C ALA A 109 15.10 10.16 -7.79
N LEU A 110 15.36 11.45 -7.83
CA LEU A 110 16.69 12.05 -7.68
C LEU A 110 17.14 12.26 -6.22
N GLY A 111 16.32 11.87 -5.23
CA GLY A 111 16.71 11.81 -3.82
C GLY A 111 16.34 13.03 -2.97
N ALA A 112 15.61 14.00 -3.51
CA ALA A 112 15.20 15.17 -2.73
C ALA A 112 14.29 14.81 -1.53
N GLY A 113 13.62 13.67 -1.59
CA GLY A 113 12.69 13.18 -0.55
C GLY A 113 13.28 12.17 0.44
N ASP A 114 14.58 11.88 0.38
CA ASP A 114 15.18 10.76 1.13
C ASP A 114 15.09 10.89 2.65
N ASP A 115 15.22 12.10 3.19
CA ASP A 115 15.04 12.32 4.63
C ASP A 115 13.67 11.86 5.14
N TYR A 116 12.60 12.10 4.37
CA TYR A 116 11.28 11.63 4.71
C TYR A 116 11.13 10.11 4.55
N LEU A 117 11.68 9.54 3.48
CA LEU A 117 11.65 8.09 3.26
C LEU A 117 12.41 7.32 4.35
N LEU A 118 13.53 7.87 4.85
CA LEU A 118 14.25 7.33 6.00
C LEU A 118 13.42 7.42 7.29
N GLN A 119 12.69 8.53 7.50
CA GLN A 119 11.77 8.64 8.64
C GLN A 119 10.66 7.58 8.57
N LEU A 120 10.13 7.26 7.39
CA LEU A 120 9.15 6.20 7.21
C LEU A 120 9.74 4.82 7.52
N ASN A 121 10.95 4.52 7.00
CA ASN A 121 11.65 3.28 7.31
C ASN A 121 11.84 3.13 8.83
N ASP A 122 12.46 4.11 9.46
CA ASP A 122 12.68 4.17 10.91
C ASP A 122 11.39 4.01 11.72
N PHE A 123 10.31 4.65 11.27
CA PHE A 123 9.02 4.60 11.94
C PHE A 123 8.46 3.18 12.02
N PHE A 124 8.44 2.46 10.90
CA PHE A 124 7.91 1.11 10.82
C PHE A 124 8.89 0.06 11.38
N ALA A 125 10.17 0.18 11.10
CA ALA A 125 11.19 -0.76 11.54
C ALA A 125 11.33 -0.76 13.07
N LYS A 126 11.56 0.40 13.68
CA LYS A 126 11.74 0.53 15.14
C LYS A 126 10.52 0.11 15.96
N ARG A 127 9.32 0.18 15.37
CA ARG A 127 8.08 -0.29 16.01
C ARG A 127 7.75 -1.74 15.68
N GLY A 128 8.46 -2.35 14.72
CA GLY A 128 8.08 -3.65 14.19
C GLY A 128 6.64 -3.69 13.66
N LEU A 129 6.13 -2.55 13.17
CA LEU A 129 4.72 -2.34 12.81
C LEU A 129 4.43 -2.86 11.40
N PRO A 130 3.69 -3.98 11.25
CA PRO A 130 3.29 -4.45 9.94
C PRO A 130 2.33 -3.47 9.26
N ALA A 131 2.67 -3.05 8.03
CA ALA A 131 1.88 -2.07 7.31
C ALA A 131 1.89 -2.30 5.79
N TYR A 132 0.90 -1.74 5.12
CA TYR A 132 0.87 -1.58 3.67
C TYR A 132 1.21 -0.13 3.35
N VAL A 133 2.21 0.08 2.49
CA VAL A 133 2.59 1.42 2.03
C VAL A 133 2.18 1.54 0.57
N ARG A 134 1.30 2.48 0.27
CA ARG A 134 0.71 2.78 -1.03
C ARG A 134 1.22 4.14 -1.52
N PRO A 135 2.42 4.22 -2.11
CA PRO A 135 2.93 5.49 -2.59
C PRO A 135 2.30 5.89 -3.92
N LEU A 136 1.96 7.16 -4.06
CA LEU A 136 1.54 7.78 -5.31
C LEU A 136 0.44 6.98 -6.02
N GLY A 137 -0.64 6.65 -5.32
CA GLY A 137 -1.78 5.92 -5.86
C GLY A 137 -2.39 6.61 -7.08
N GLU A 138 -3.08 5.84 -7.92
CA GLU A 138 -3.73 6.34 -9.15
C GLU A 138 -2.81 7.21 -10.05
N PRO A 139 -1.61 6.76 -10.45
CA PRO A 139 -0.69 7.58 -11.25
C PRO A 139 -1.23 7.90 -12.65
N ASN A 140 -2.27 7.21 -13.06
CA ASN A 140 -2.97 7.37 -14.33
C ASN A 140 -4.31 8.11 -14.20
N ARG A 141 -4.47 8.90 -13.13
CA ARG A 141 -5.57 9.83 -12.90
C ARG A 141 -5.06 11.27 -13.03
N CYS A 142 -5.53 11.99 -14.05
CA CYS A 142 -5.03 13.33 -14.38
C CYS A 142 -5.19 14.38 -13.26
N LEU A 143 -6.12 14.15 -12.32
CA LEU A 143 -6.35 15.05 -11.18
C LEU A 143 -5.27 14.95 -10.11
N ASN A 144 -4.46 13.90 -10.12
CA ASN A 144 -3.36 13.74 -9.17
C ASN A 144 -2.14 14.54 -9.64
N ALA A 145 -1.48 15.25 -8.73
CA ALA A 145 -0.31 16.07 -9.06
C ALA A 145 0.80 15.24 -9.71
N TRP A 146 1.08 14.08 -9.18
CA TRP A 146 2.11 13.14 -9.67
C TRP A 146 1.73 12.37 -10.94
N SER A 147 0.58 12.64 -11.57
CA SER A 147 0.19 11.97 -12.81
C SER A 147 1.06 12.44 -13.99
N ALA A 148 1.23 11.56 -14.98
CA ALA A 148 2.01 11.88 -16.20
C ALA A 148 1.17 12.48 -17.33
N ILE A 149 -0.15 12.49 -17.18
CA ILE A 149 -1.10 12.90 -18.24
C ILE A 149 -2.03 13.98 -17.71
N ASN A 150 -2.22 15.04 -18.49
CA ASN A 150 -3.20 16.09 -18.26
C ASN A 150 -4.63 15.58 -18.54
N CYS A 151 -5.65 16.27 -18.01
CA CYS A 151 -7.04 15.86 -18.18
C CYS A 151 -7.55 15.98 -19.63
N ASP A 152 -6.88 16.75 -20.47
CA ASP A 152 -7.11 16.81 -21.93
C ASP A 152 -6.46 15.65 -22.71
N GLY A 153 -5.70 14.79 -22.01
CA GLY A 153 -5.02 13.63 -22.61
C GLY A 153 -3.61 13.90 -23.12
N THR A 154 -3.10 15.11 -23.01
CA THR A 154 -1.70 15.44 -23.34
C THR A 154 -0.73 14.97 -22.27
N GLN A 155 0.55 14.79 -22.65
CA GLN A 155 1.62 14.49 -21.68
C GLN A 155 1.86 15.71 -20.80
N LYS A 156 1.96 15.52 -19.49
CA LYS A 156 2.32 16.59 -18.57
C LYS A 156 3.78 17.01 -18.76
N GLY A 157 4.64 16.03 -19.04
CA GLY A 157 6.06 16.27 -19.37
C GLY A 157 6.91 16.67 -18.16
N GLY A 158 8.16 17.07 -18.44
CA GLY A 158 9.09 17.51 -17.40
C GLY A 158 9.25 16.48 -16.29
N GLU A 159 9.05 16.91 -15.07
CA GLU A 159 9.20 16.13 -13.83
C GLU A 159 8.08 15.08 -13.61
N HIS A 160 7.02 15.10 -14.43
CA HIS A 160 5.80 14.29 -14.29
C HIS A 160 5.62 13.31 -15.46
N THR A 161 6.58 12.42 -15.68
CA THR A 161 6.46 11.38 -16.71
C THR A 161 6.18 10.02 -16.10
N ALA A 162 5.67 9.08 -16.88
CA ALA A 162 5.54 7.69 -16.44
C ALA A 162 6.91 7.05 -16.11
N TYR A 163 8.00 7.56 -16.70
CA TYR A 163 9.36 7.18 -16.34
C TYR A 163 9.68 7.64 -14.90
N TRP A 164 9.58 8.92 -14.61
CA TRP A 164 9.88 9.47 -13.29
C TRP A 164 8.97 8.89 -12.19
N TYR A 165 7.69 8.68 -12.49
CA TYR A 165 6.81 7.96 -11.56
C TYR A 165 7.38 6.59 -11.18
N LYS A 166 7.82 5.78 -12.15
CA LYS A 166 8.36 4.45 -11.87
C LYS A 166 9.65 4.53 -11.04
N GLU A 167 10.53 5.45 -11.36
CA GLU A 167 11.78 5.62 -10.63
C GLU A 167 11.55 6.13 -9.20
N ALA A 168 10.63 7.09 -9.01
CA ALA A 168 10.19 7.53 -7.69
C ALA A 168 9.63 6.36 -6.87
N PHE A 169 8.74 5.57 -7.46
CA PHE A 169 8.17 4.38 -6.79
C PHE A 169 9.25 3.37 -6.38
N ARG A 170 10.23 3.11 -7.25
CA ARG A 170 11.35 2.20 -6.97
C ARG A 170 12.21 2.70 -5.82
N ARG A 171 12.53 3.98 -5.80
CA ARG A 171 13.29 4.61 -4.72
C ARG A 171 12.54 4.55 -3.39
N ILE A 172 11.25 4.91 -3.37
CA ILE A 172 10.39 4.78 -2.18
C ILE A 172 10.41 3.33 -1.67
N ALA A 173 10.18 2.36 -2.54
CA ALA A 173 10.17 0.95 -2.17
C ALA A 173 11.50 0.46 -1.59
N ALA A 174 12.63 0.89 -2.18
CA ALA A 174 13.96 0.51 -1.72
C ALA A 174 14.28 1.04 -0.32
N ILE A 175 14.01 2.33 -0.08
CA ILE A 175 14.35 2.99 1.18
C ILE A 175 13.37 2.57 2.29
N VAL A 176 12.06 2.59 2.02
CA VAL A 176 11.06 2.32 3.06
C VAL A 176 11.10 0.88 3.55
N ARG A 177 11.41 -0.09 2.69
CA ARG A 177 11.63 -1.49 3.13
C ARG A 177 12.86 -1.65 4.01
N GLY A 178 13.95 -0.96 3.71
CA GLY A 178 15.22 -1.14 4.40
C GLY A 178 15.76 -2.57 4.28
N GLY A 179 16.34 -3.08 5.36
CA GLY A 179 16.90 -4.44 5.45
C GLY A 179 18.22 -4.60 4.67
N GLN A 180 19.02 -3.54 4.55
CA GLN A 180 20.27 -3.54 3.81
C GLN A 180 21.23 -2.45 4.33
N THR A 181 22.52 -2.66 4.10
CA THR A 181 23.51 -1.63 4.39
C THR A 181 23.34 -0.44 3.44
N LEU A 182 23.90 0.72 3.82
CA LEU A 182 23.93 1.90 2.95
C LEU A 182 24.59 1.59 1.59
N GLU A 183 25.69 0.84 1.61
CA GLU A 183 26.39 0.43 0.40
C GLU A 183 25.47 -0.43 -0.50
N GLY A 184 24.76 -1.40 0.09
CA GLY A 184 23.80 -2.25 -0.62
C GLY A 184 22.65 -1.45 -1.21
N LEU A 185 22.11 -0.47 -0.47
CA LEU A 185 21.08 0.43 -0.98
C LEU A 185 21.61 1.25 -2.16
N ASN A 186 22.79 1.87 -2.03
CA ASN A 186 23.37 2.67 -3.09
C ASN A 186 23.70 1.84 -4.34
N ALA A 187 24.16 0.60 -4.18
CA ALA A 187 24.35 -0.33 -5.28
C ALA A 187 22.99 -0.67 -5.97
N THR A 188 21.93 -0.90 -5.19
CA THR A 188 20.57 -1.13 -5.70
C THR A 188 20.04 0.07 -6.48
N LEU A 189 20.26 1.29 -6.00
CA LEU A 189 19.87 2.52 -6.70
C LEU A 189 20.69 2.72 -7.98
N ALA A 190 21.99 2.50 -7.94
CA ALA A 190 22.87 2.59 -9.11
C ALA A 190 22.50 1.58 -10.21
N GLU A 191 22.09 0.34 -9.84
CA GLU A 191 21.62 -0.69 -10.77
C GLU A 191 20.45 -0.22 -11.65
N ILE A 192 19.63 0.69 -11.14
CA ILE A 192 18.48 1.26 -11.86
C ILE A 192 18.73 2.70 -12.35
N GLY A 193 19.99 3.17 -12.30
CA GLY A 193 20.37 4.49 -12.80
C GLY A 193 19.98 5.66 -11.91
N LEU A 194 19.71 5.42 -10.63
CA LEU A 194 19.35 6.45 -9.67
C LEU A 194 20.56 6.87 -8.83
N PRO A 195 20.63 8.14 -8.37
CA PRO A 195 21.71 8.61 -7.50
C PRO A 195 21.68 7.91 -6.13
N PRO A 196 22.83 7.86 -5.44
CA PRO A 196 22.90 7.29 -4.10
C PRO A 196 21.98 8.03 -3.13
N LEU A 197 21.79 7.45 -1.94
CA LEU A 197 21.01 8.06 -0.85
C LEU A 197 21.51 9.48 -0.58
N ASN A 198 20.61 10.44 -0.61
CA ASN A 198 20.86 11.87 -0.40
C ASN A 198 20.22 12.35 0.90
N ARG A 199 20.92 12.20 2.02
CA ARG A 199 20.45 12.72 3.30
C ARG A 199 20.92 14.13 3.51
N THR A 200 20.00 15.04 3.82
CA THR A 200 20.30 16.46 4.09
C THR A 200 20.26 16.80 5.58
N LYS A 201 19.59 15.98 6.39
CA LYS A 201 19.42 16.18 7.84
C LYS A 201 20.17 15.11 8.65
N GLY A 202 21.44 15.38 8.95
CA GLY A 202 22.29 14.50 9.75
C GLY A 202 23.13 13.50 8.93
N PRO A 203 23.92 12.63 9.59
CA PRO A 203 24.77 11.66 8.91
C PRO A 203 23.94 10.57 8.23
N ASN A 204 24.47 10.01 7.15
CA ASN A 204 23.88 8.83 6.54
C ASN A 204 23.91 7.66 7.53
N PRO A 205 22.84 6.85 7.60
CA PRO A 205 22.87 5.62 8.36
C PRO A 205 23.86 4.64 7.74
N THR A 206 24.49 3.80 8.55
CA THR A 206 25.33 2.71 8.03
C THR A 206 24.51 1.55 7.46
N GLU A 207 23.31 1.39 7.97
CA GLU A 207 22.37 0.36 7.55
C GLU A 207 20.93 0.87 7.75
N LEU A 208 20.00 0.39 6.95
CA LEU A 208 18.57 0.59 7.10
C LEU A 208 17.95 -0.68 7.68
N GLU A 209 17.34 -0.57 8.84
CA GLU A 209 16.62 -1.70 9.45
C GLU A 209 15.49 -2.20 8.54
N ALA A 210 15.22 -3.52 8.58
CA ALA A 210 14.12 -4.10 7.81
C ALA A 210 12.77 -3.67 8.41
N ALA A 211 12.01 -2.88 7.69
CA ALA A 211 10.65 -2.53 8.07
C ALA A 211 9.65 -3.63 7.63
N PRO A 212 8.70 -4.06 8.48
CA PRO A 212 7.73 -5.10 8.14
C PRO A 212 6.61 -4.56 7.24
N VAL A 213 6.97 -3.94 6.11
CA VAL A 213 6.03 -3.29 5.20
C VAL A 213 5.87 -4.03 3.89
N SER A 214 4.67 -3.97 3.32
CA SER A 214 4.36 -4.40 1.96
C SER A 214 4.06 -3.18 1.08
N ILE A 215 4.67 -3.09 -0.09
CA ILE A 215 4.50 -1.98 -1.01
C ILE A 215 3.38 -2.27 -1.99
N VAL A 216 2.39 -1.38 -2.05
CA VAL A 216 1.18 -1.49 -2.87
C VAL A 216 1.26 -0.53 -4.04
N TRP A 217 1.25 -1.05 -5.26
CA TRP A 217 1.09 -0.26 -6.48
C TRP A 217 -0.36 -0.28 -6.92
N SER A 218 -1.01 0.88 -7.06
CA SER A 218 -2.45 0.98 -7.29
C SER A 218 -2.85 2.03 -8.33
N PRO A 219 -2.79 1.72 -9.62
CA PRO A 219 -3.37 2.57 -10.66
C PRO A 219 -4.88 2.39 -10.76
N LEU A 220 -5.57 3.34 -11.42
CA LEU A 220 -6.92 3.10 -11.94
C LEU A 220 -6.89 1.95 -12.97
N PRO A 221 -7.92 1.11 -13.05
CA PRO A 221 -7.90 -0.08 -13.93
C PRO A 221 -7.90 0.27 -15.43
N GLY A 222 -8.30 1.48 -15.81
CA GLY A 222 -8.39 1.91 -17.20
C GLY A 222 -7.74 3.26 -17.53
N GLY A 223 -7.28 4.01 -16.52
CA GLY A 223 -6.77 5.37 -16.67
C GLY A 223 -7.87 6.44 -16.85
N SER A 224 -7.56 7.66 -16.39
CA SER A 224 -8.41 8.83 -16.52
C SER A 224 -7.52 10.06 -16.86
N PRO A 225 -7.57 10.59 -18.07
CA PRO A 225 -8.36 10.16 -19.23
C PRO A 225 -7.89 8.83 -19.83
N ARG A 226 -8.78 8.19 -20.59
CA ARG A 226 -8.53 6.91 -21.24
C ARG A 226 -7.83 7.09 -22.59
N VAL A 227 -6.54 7.39 -22.56
CA VAL A 227 -5.70 7.62 -23.72
C VAL A 227 -4.52 6.67 -23.79
N LYS A 228 -3.91 6.54 -24.98
CA LYS A 228 -2.67 5.78 -25.17
C LYS A 228 -1.58 6.34 -24.24
N GLY A 229 -0.86 5.46 -23.54
CA GLY A 229 0.17 5.87 -22.57
C GLY A 229 -0.34 6.02 -21.13
N ASN A 230 -1.67 6.05 -20.91
CA ASN A 230 -2.27 6.23 -19.58
C ASN A 230 -2.90 4.94 -18.99
N PHE A 231 -2.54 3.77 -19.51
CA PHE A 231 -2.98 2.48 -18.98
C PHE A 231 -2.04 1.98 -17.86
N PRO A 232 -2.51 1.12 -16.94
CA PRO A 232 -1.74 0.62 -15.80
C PRO A 232 -0.33 0.15 -16.15
N GLY A 233 -0.17 -0.60 -17.23
CA GLY A 233 1.13 -1.14 -17.64
C GLY A 233 2.21 -0.11 -17.92
N ASN A 234 1.84 1.13 -18.25
CA ASN A 234 2.79 2.22 -18.48
C ASN A 234 3.47 2.69 -17.19
N PHE A 235 2.80 2.47 -16.04
CA PHE A 235 3.21 2.87 -14.70
C PHE A 235 3.72 1.70 -13.85
N TRP A 236 3.90 0.52 -14.44
CA TRP A 236 4.38 -0.66 -13.70
C TRP A 236 5.86 -0.52 -13.35
N PRO A 237 6.22 -0.42 -12.05
CA PRO A 237 7.61 -0.20 -11.64
C PRO A 237 8.46 -1.48 -11.68
N GLY A 238 7.85 -2.65 -11.86
CA GLY A 238 8.52 -3.94 -11.90
C GLY A 238 8.23 -4.81 -10.68
N ALA A 239 8.30 -6.13 -10.87
CA ALA A 239 7.89 -7.11 -9.86
C ALA A 239 8.72 -7.07 -8.57
N ARG A 240 9.99 -6.67 -8.64
CA ARG A 240 10.90 -6.53 -7.49
C ARG A 240 10.40 -5.46 -6.50
N TRP A 241 9.76 -4.41 -7.00
CA TRP A 241 9.40 -3.23 -6.24
C TRP A 241 7.98 -3.24 -5.67
N VAL A 242 7.15 -4.16 -6.15
CA VAL A 242 5.73 -4.26 -5.82
C VAL A 242 5.45 -5.56 -5.08
N ASP A 243 4.78 -5.49 -3.93
CA ASP A 243 4.31 -6.66 -3.19
C ASP A 243 2.84 -6.96 -3.53
N TRP A 244 2.03 -5.91 -3.68
CA TRP A 244 0.62 -5.99 -4.02
C TRP A 244 0.29 -5.16 -5.24
N ALA A 245 -0.51 -5.70 -6.14
CA ALA A 245 -1.14 -4.94 -7.22
C ALA A 245 -2.52 -4.48 -6.76
N GLY A 246 -2.71 -3.19 -6.59
CA GLY A 246 -3.97 -2.57 -6.20
C GLY A 246 -4.67 -1.86 -7.36
N THR A 247 -5.95 -1.56 -7.18
CA THR A 247 -6.71 -0.68 -8.07
C THR A 247 -7.95 -0.16 -7.37
N ASP A 248 -8.46 0.99 -7.81
CA ASP A 248 -9.61 1.66 -7.23
C ASP A 248 -10.83 1.47 -8.14
N PHE A 249 -12.04 1.29 -7.56
CA PHE A 249 -13.22 0.93 -8.33
C PHE A 249 -14.52 1.48 -7.75
N TYR A 250 -15.04 2.56 -8.31
CA TYR A 250 -16.20 3.29 -7.81
C TYR A 250 -17.48 3.02 -8.60
N SER A 251 -18.64 3.17 -7.95
CA SER A 251 -19.95 2.96 -8.59
C SER A 251 -20.29 4.00 -9.65
N GLU A 252 -19.70 5.20 -9.56
CA GLU A 252 -19.86 6.26 -10.59
C GLU A 252 -19.26 5.87 -11.94
N TYR A 253 -18.19 5.09 -11.92
CA TYR A 253 -17.44 4.69 -13.12
C TYR A 253 -17.17 3.19 -13.15
N PRO A 254 -18.24 2.33 -13.16
CA PRO A 254 -18.09 0.89 -12.97
C PRO A 254 -17.64 0.18 -14.25
N VAL A 255 -16.41 0.49 -14.70
CA VAL A 255 -15.85 -0.09 -15.94
C VAL A 255 -15.36 -1.52 -15.69
N TRP A 256 -16.30 -2.46 -15.53
CA TRP A 256 -16.04 -3.87 -15.26
C TRP A 256 -15.09 -4.55 -16.24
N LYS A 257 -15.09 -4.12 -17.50
CA LYS A 257 -14.16 -4.61 -18.53
C LYS A 257 -12.71 -4.31 -18.17
N ASP A 258 -12.46 -3.13 -17.62
CA ASP A 258 -11.10 -2.71 -17.24
C ASP A 258 -10.66 -3.38 -15.95
N LEU A 259 -11.54 -3.50 -14.95
CA LEU A 259 -11.27 -4.27 -13.74
C LEU A 259 -10.90 -5.72 -14.08
N LYS A 260 -11.64 -6.37 -14.99
CA LYS A 260 -11.33 -7.71 -15.48
C LYS A 260 -9.98 -7.77 -16.20
N ARG A 261 -9.68 -6.77 -17.05
CA ARG A 261 -8.39 -6.66 -17.75
C ARG A 261 -7.24 -6.46 -16.75
N PHE A 262 -7.43 -5.61 -15.75
CA PHE A 262 -6.46 -5.39 -14.68
C PHE A 262 -6.18 -6.70 -13.93
N TYR A 263 -7.22 -7.44 -13.54
CA TYR A 263 -7.05 -8.72 -12.84
C TYR A 263 -6.17 -9.72 -13.61
N VAL A 264 -6.29 -9.81 -14.93
CA VAL A 264 -5.50 -10.74 -15.77
C VAL A 264 -4.19 -10.17 -16.29
N GLY A 265 -3.81 -8.96 -15.86
CA GLY A 265 -2.61 -8.27 -16.31
C GLY A 265 -1.34 -9.11 -16.14
N LYS A 266 -0.62 -9.35 -17.24
CA LYS A 266 0.53 -10.28 -17.27
C LYS A 266 1.69 -9.85 -16.37
N GLN A 267 1.96 -8.52 -16.31
CA GLN A 267 3.09 -7.95 -15.59
C GLN A 267 2.99 -8.17 -14.07
N TRP A 268 1.78 -8.22 -13.51
CA TRP A 268 1.52 -8.39 -12.08
C TRP A 268 0.68 -9.63 -11.74
N LYS A 269 0.60 -10.58 -12.66
CA LYS A 269 -0.20 -11.81 -12.51
C LYS A 269 0.14 -12.61 -11.24
N GLY A 270 1.41 -12.59 -10.82
CA GLY A 270 1.88 -13.30 -9.62
C GLY A 270 1.63 -12.59 -8.29
N LYS A 271 1.13 -11.34 -8.31
CA LYS A 271 0.93 -10.55 -7.09
C LYS A 271 -0.46 -10.76 -6.49
N PRO A 272 -0.61 -10.76 -5.15
CA PRO A 272 -1.92 -10.59 -4.53
C PRO A 272 -2.54 -9.27 -5.02
N LEU A 273 -3.87 -9.22 -5.09
CA LEU A 273 -4.58 -8.06 -5.60
C LEU A 273 -5.37 -7.38 -4.47
N ALA A 274 -5.32 -6.05 -4.47
CA ALA A 274 -6.11 -5.19 -3.61
C ALA A 274 -7.15 -4.41 -4.43
N ILE A 275 -8.37 -4.34 -3.93
CA ILE A 275 -9.25 -3.21 -4.24
C ILE A 275 -8.92 -2.18 -3.16
N THR A 276 -8.03 -1.26 -3.52
CA THR A 276 -7.44 -0.30 -2.58
C THR A 276 -8.42 0.78 -2.19
N GLU A 277 -9.30 1.17 -3.10
CA GLU A 277 -10.43 2.02 -2.80
C GLU A 277 -11.65 1.55 -3.59
N TRP A 278 -12.81 1.55 -2.94
CA TRP A 278 -14.08 1.42 -3.62
C TRP A 278 -15.17 2.11 -2.81
N ALA A 279 -16.14 2.70 -3.50
CA ALA A 279 -17.28 3.33 -2.83
C ALA A 279 -18.51 3.36 -3.73
N VAL A 280 -19.63 3.69 -3.09
CA VAL A 280 -20.87 4.06 -3.77
C VAL A 280 -21.05 5.57 -3.62
N SER A 281 -21.44 6.24 -4.70
CA SER A 281 -21.64 7.69 -4.74
C SER A 281 -22.87 8.04 -5.58
N GLY A 282 -23.56 9.11 -5.19
CA GLY A 282 -24.66 9.72 -5.93
C GLY A 282 -25.97 8.94 -5.98
N LYS A 283 -25.93 7.62 -5.78
CA LYS A 283 -27.13 6.76 -5.83
C LYS A 283 -27.04 5.62 -4.83
N ASP A 284 -28.22 5.15 -4.36
CA ASP A 284 -28.32 3.95 -3.55
C ASP A 284 -28.24 2.70 -4.46
N GLU A 285 -27.03 2.08 -4.55
CA GLU A 285 -26.70 1.04 -5.54
C GLU A 285 -26.41 -0.36 -4.92
N PRO A 286 -27.36 -1.03 -4.31
CA PRO A 286 -27.16 -2.35 -3.73
C PRO A 286 -26.74 -3.41 -4.76
N ARG A 287 -27.08 -3.20 -6.05
CA ARG A 287 -26.67 -4.10 -7.14
C ARG A 287 -25.16 -4.03 -7.37
N PHE A 288 -24.58 -2.82 -7.38
CA PHE A 288 -23.14 -2.63 -7.52
C PHE A 288 -22.40 -3.36 -6.39
N VAL A 289 -22.80 -3.15 -5.14
CA VAL A 289 -22.20 -3.84 -3.98
C VAL A 289 -22.30 -5.36 -4.09
N LYS A 290 -23.48 -5.89 -4.43
CA LYS A 290 -23.65 -7.34 -4.65
C LYS A 290 -22.68 -7.89 -5.68
N GLN A 291 -22.52 -7.16 -6.79
CA GLN A 291 -21.69 -7.56 -7.91
C GLN A 291 -20.19 -7.48 -7.54
N LEU A 292 -19.75 -6.37 -6.91
CA LEU A 292 -18.35 -6.18 -6.55
C LEU A 292 -17.90 -7.17 -5.47
N VAL A 293 -18.71 -7.40 -4.44
CA VAL A 293 -18.41 -8.40 -3.41
C VAL A 293 -18.37 -9.81 -4.00
N ALA A 294 -19.32 -10.16 -4.89
CA ALA A 294 -19.30 -11.46 -5.55
C ALA A 294 -18.07 -11.61 -6.46
N TRP A 295 -17.67 -10.55 -7.14
CA TRP A 295 -16.46 -10.54 -7.95
C TRP A 295 -15.22 -10.73 -7.07
N THR A 296 -15.08 -10.00 -5.96
CA THR A 296 -13.99 -10.13 -4.99
C THR A 296 -13.83 -11.57 -4.50
N VAL A 297 -14.91 -12.18 -4.04
CA VAL A 297 -14.90 -13.58 -3.53
C VAL A 297 -14.56 -14.60 -4.63
N LYS A 298 -15.01 -14.36 -5.87
CA LYS A 298 -14.75 -15.27 -7.01
C LYS A 298 -13.31 -15.19 -7.52
N HIS A 299 -12.59 -14.13 -7.23
CA HIS A 299 -11.24 -13.89 -7.75
C HIS A 299 -10.18 -14.09 -6.66
N PRO A 300 -9.57 -15.30 -6.54
CA PRO A 300 -8.77 -15.71 -5.37
C PRO A 300 -7.48 -14.94 -5.15
N ARG A 301 -7.07 -14.07 -6.08
CA ARG A 301 -5.95 -13.14 -5.86
C ARG A 301 -6.37 -11.87 -5.13
N VAL A 302 -7.68 -11.53 -5.10
CA VAL A 302 -8.17 -10.37 -4.34
C VAL A 302 -8.15 -10.73 -2.86
N ARG A 303 -7.29 -10.05 -2.11
CA ARG A 303 -6.99 -10.35 -0.70
C ARG A 303 -7.13 -9.13 0.22
N MET A 304 -7.47 -7.98 -0.37
CA MET A 304 -7.71 -6.72 0.32
C MET A 304 -8.88 -6.00 -0.35
N PHE A 305 -9.76 -5.39 0.46
CA PHE A 305 -11.00 -4.76 0.01
C PHE A 305 -11.33 -3.58 0.92
N VAL A 306 -10.92 -2.36 0.53
CA VAL A 306 -11.00 -1.15 1.35
C VAL A 306 -12.11 -0.23 0.86
N TYR A 307 -13.09 0.05 1.72
CA TYR A 307 -14.13 1.04 1.43
C TYR A 307 -13.59 2.45 1.61
N TYR A 308 -13.76 3.30 0.60
CA TYR A 308 -13.40 4.71 0.68
C TYR A 308 -14.56 5.48 1.34
N ALA A 309 -14.37 5.88 2.60
CA ALA A 309 -15.33 6.68 3.36
C ALA A 309 -14.97 8.16 3.39
N GLY A 310 -13.94 8.57 2.63
CA GLY A 310 -13.44 9.94 2.60
C GLY A 310 -14.47 10.95 2.11
N PHE A 311 -14.33 12.20 2.56
CA PHE A 311 -15.17 13.30 2.14
C PHE A 311 -14.56 14.02 0.93
N GLY A 312 -15.34 14.25 -0.08
CA GLY A 312 -15.02 15.28 -1.06
C GLY A 312 -15.31 16.67 -0.47
N PRO A 313 -14.71 17.73 -1.02
CA PRO A 313 -15.01 19.10 -0.61
C PRO A 313 -16.53 19.39 -0.76
N GLY A 314 -17.18 19.75 0.34
CA GLY A 314 -18.54 20.27 0.36
C GLY A 314 -19.67 19.29 0.64
N THR A 315 -19.59 18.01 0.23
CA THR A 315 -20.59 16.98 0.55
C THR A 315 -19.94 15.62 0.55
N ASN A 316 -20.10 14.85 1.63
CA ASN A 316 -19.64 13.46 1.65
C ASN A 316 -20.58 12.56 0.86
N THR A 317 -20.29 12.40 -0.42
CA THR A 317 -21.08 11.56 -1.31
C THR A 317 -20.81 10.06 -1.12
N TYR A 318 -19.81 9.68 -0.31
CA TYR A 318 -19.42 8.30 -0.02
C TYR A 318 -19.93 7.79 1.33
N ASP A 319 -20.64 8.63 2.08
CA ASP A 319 -21.25 8.25 3.36
C ASP A 319 -22.36 7.21 3.17
N LEU A 320 -22.14 6.02 3.69
CA LEU A 320 -23.09 4.90 3.59
C LEU A 320 -24.43 5.20 4.28
N ARG A 321 -24.53 6.18 5.17
CA ARG A 321 -25.79 6.61 5.78
C ARG A 321 -26.75 7.18 4.76
N LEU A 322 -26.24 7.73 3.65
CA LEU A 322 -27.04 8.25 2.53
C LEU A 322 -27.65 7.11 1.66
N TYR A 323 -27.15 5.88 1.82
CA TYR A 323 -27.49 4.75 0.93
C TYR A 323 -28.00 3.53 1.71
N PRO A 324 -29.18 3.58 2.35
CA PRO A 324 -29.62 2.57 3.32
C PRO A 324 -29.75 1.15 2.73
N ARG A 325 -30.17 1.02 1.46
CA ARG A 325 -30.28 -0.30 0.79
C ARG A 325 -28.91 -0.88 0.47
N THR A 326 -28.00 -0.03 0.04
CA THR A 326 -26.58 -0.36 -0.18
C THR A 326 -25.91 -0.79 1.12
N THR A 327 -26.08 -0.02 2.17
CA THR A 327 -25.52 -0.29 3.50
C THR A 327 -26.02 -1.62 4.07
N ASN A 328 -27.33 -1.86 4.02
CA ASN A 328 -27.88 -3.15 4.46
C ASN A 328 -27.35 -4.32 3.61
N THR A 329 -27.21 -4.12 2.31
CA THR A 329 -26.63 -5.13 1.42
C THR A 329 -25.18 -5.41 1.77
N LEU A 330 -24.36 -4.39 1.99
CA LEU A 330 -22.96 -4.54 2.36
C LEU A 330 -22.83 -5.24 3.73
N ARG A 331 -23.58 -4.81 4.73
CA ARG A 331 -23.66 -5.46 6.05
C ARG A 331 -23.91 -6.96 5.95
N LEU A 332 -24.90 -7.35 5.15
CA LEU A 332 -25.24 -8.76 4.95
C LEU A 332 -24.13 -9.54 4.23
N LYS A 333 -23.44 -8.92 3.28
CA LYS A 333 -22.35 -9.56 2.53
C LYS A 333 -21.06 -9.70 3.36
N LEU A 334 -20.78 -8.75 4.22
CA LEU A 334 -19.58 -8.76 5.11
C LEU A 334 -19.73 -9.74 6.29
N ARG A 335 -20.91 -10.30 6.56
CA ARG A 335 -21.08 -11.37 7.56
C ARG A 335 -20.30 -12.65 7.25
N ARG A 336 -19.85 -12.81 6.00
CA ARG A 336 -19.04 -13.96 5.60
C ARG A 336 -17.70 -13.93 6.33
N GLU A 337 -17.26 -15.07 6.84
CA GLU A 337 -15.97 -15.25 7.49
C GLU A 337 -14.79 -14.88 6.58
N THR A 338 -14.96 -15.04 5.27
CA THR A 338 -13.98 -14.61 4.25
C THR A 338 -13.51 -13.16 4.41
N PHE A 339 -14.36 -12.25 4.90
CA PHE A 339 -13.95 -10.88 5.17
C PHE A 339 -13.45 -10.76 6.60
N LEU A 340 -12.12 -10.66 6.75
CA LEU A 340 -11.47 -10.57 8.04
C LEU A 340 -11.77 -9.24 8.72
N GLN A 341 -12.03 -9.30 10.03
CA GLN A 341 -12.23 -8.15 10.91
C GLN A 341 -10.93 -7.67 11.54
N TYR A 342 -9.93 -8.55 11.58
CA TYR A 342 -8.65 -8.28 12.19
C TYR A 342 -7.56 -8.81 11.26
N ALA A 343 -6.47 -8.05 11.16
CA ALA A 343 -5.24 -8.56 10.60
C ALA A 343 -4.49 -9.30 11.71
N GLU A 344 -3.80 -10.39 11.38
CA GLU A 344 -2.90 -11.02 12.34
C GLU A 344 -1.73 -10.07 12.61
N TYR A 345 -1.50 -9.78 13.88
CA TYR A 345 -0.33 -9.04 14.34
C TYR A 345 0.66 -10.02 14.97
N ASN A 346 1.94 -9.73 14.85
CA ASN A 346 2.94 -10.41 15.69
C ASN A 346 2.64 -10.09 17.14
N ALA A 347 2.51 -11.13 17.97
CA ALA A 347 2.20 -10.99 19.37
C ALA A 347 3.16 -9.98 20.04
N GLY A 348 2.62 -8.93 20.67
CA GLY A 348 3.38 -7.91 21.41
C GLY A 348 3.51 -6.55 20.72
N LEU A 349 3.15 -6.38 19.44
CA LEU A 349 3.27 -5.10 18.72
C LEU A 349 2.08 -4.15 18.91
N PHE A 350 0.91 -4.71 19.17
CA PHE A 350 -0.28 -3.97 19.59
C PHE A 350 -0.85 -4.58 20.86
N PRO A 351 -1.46 -3.78 21.75
CA PRO A 351 -2.23 -4.35 22.84
C PRO A 351 -3.28 -5.30 22.25
N PRO A 352 -3.60 -6.39 22.94
CA PRO A 352 -4.67 -7.28 22.51
C PRO A 352 -5.92 -6.44 22.24
N LEU A 353 -6.54 -6.69 21.07
CA LEU A 353 -7.77 -6.01 20.71
C LEU A 353 -8.80 -6.18 21.85
N PRO A 354 -9.59 -5.14 22.14
CA PRO A 354 -10.69 -5.31 23.07
C PRO A 354 -11.58 -6.47 22.58
N PRO A 355 -12.07 -7.31 23.48
CA PRO A 355 -12.96 -8.40 23.07
C PRO A 355 -14.13 -7.82 22.28
N PRO A 356 -14.62 -8.51 21.24
CA PRO A 356 -15.76 -8.04 20.46
C PRO A 356 -16.92 -7.74 21.46
N PRO A 357 -17.67 -6.66 21.23
CA PRO A 357 -18.78 -6.30 22.10
C PRO A 357 -19.70 -7.52 22.28
N PRO A 358 -20.19 -7.76 23.49
CA PRO A 358 -21.06 -8.90 23.76
C PRO A 358 -22.21 -8.88 22.76
N LYS A 359 -22.46 -10.03 22.13
CA LYS A 359 -23.61 -10.19 21.25
C LYS A 359 -24.83 -9.75 22.04
N THR A 360 -25.41 -8.60 21.69
CA THR A 360 -26.66 -8.14 22.28
C THR A 360 -27.65 -9.29 22.20
N ALA A 361 -28.10 -9.77 23.34
CA ALA A 361 -29.13 -10.78 23.41
C ALA A 361 -30.30 -10.30 22.55
N LYS A 362 -30.72 -11.12 21.60
CA LYS A 362 -31.93 -10.85 20.83
C LYS A 362 -33.04 -10.63 21.85
N ALA A 363 -33.55 -9.40 21.94
CA ALA A 363 -34.83 -9.19 22.61
C ALA A 363 -35.83 -10.13 21.93
N LYS A 364 -36.40 -10.99 22.76
CA LYS A 364 -37.47 -11.92 22.37
C LYS A 364 -38.72 -11.15 22.01
#